data_221dac43feef9af740fa3744f7eef9de
#
_entry.id   221dac43feef9af740fa3744f7eef9de
#
_cell.length_a   1.000
_cell.length_b   1.000
_cell.length_c   1.000
_cell.angle_alpha   90.00
_cell.angle_beta   90.00
_cell.angle_gamma   90.00
#
_symmetry.space_group_name_H-M   'P 1'
#
loop_
_entity.id
_entity.type
_entity.pdbx_description
1 polymer ?
#
loop_
_entity_poly.entity_id
_entity_poly.type
_entity_poly.pdbx_seq_one_letter_code
_entity_poly.pdbx_strand_id
1 'polypeptide(L)'
;MERIEFISRRASDTVFIGECIGRGSTAGDVFLLRGELGAGKTQFVKGLAKGLDVSDWEHVVSPSFTLLNTYDGKIGLCHVDLYRLEGADVTELGIEEYLDTAVVAVEWAEKSLWWDNTMKVSITVNEQEERRIVLEVVDAGRAKVWRDIRCES
;
A
#
# COMPACT_ATOMS: atom_id res chain seq x y z
N MET A 1 13.46 -2.98 13.24
CA MET A 1 12.80 -2.52 12.01
C MET A 1 13.67 -2.80 10.81
N GLU A 2 13.12 -3.42 9.81
CA GLU A 2 13.80 -3.69 8.55
C GLU A 2 13.34 -2.71 7.49
N ARG A 3 14.26 -2.25 6.66
CA ARG A 3 14.00 -1.30 5.60
C ARG A 3 14.42 -1.89 4.26
N ILE A 4 13.52 -1.92 3.29
CA ILE A 4 13.76 -2.49 1.96
C ILE A 4 13.52 -1.40 0.93
N GLU A 5 14.45 -1.22 0.01
CA GLU A 5 14.37 -0.21 -1.04
C GLU A 5 14.19 -0.85 -2.40
N PHE A 6 13.32 -0.25 -3.20
CA PHE A 6 13.09 -0.65 -4.59
C PHE A 6 13.18 0.59 -5.47
N ILE A 7 13.67 0.39 -6.70
CA ILE A 7 13.65 1.44 -7.73
C ILE A 7 12.65 1.05 -8.80
N SER A 8 11.74 1.94 -9.10
CA SER A 8 10.74 1.80 -10.15
C SER A 8 11.02 2.84 -11.24
N ARG A 9 11.18 2.39 -12.47
CA ARG A 9 11.47 3.27 -13.61
C ARG A 9 10.26 3.58 -14.46
N ARG A 10 9.16 2.86 -14.21
CA ARG A 10 7.90 3.01 -14.95
C ARG A 10 6.73 2.57 -14.08
N ALA A 11 5.53 2.97 -14.45
CA ALA A 11 4.33 2.61 -13.68
C ALA A 11 4.18 1.09 -13.51
N SER A 12 4.52 0.31 -14.54
CA SER A 12 4.46 -1.15 -14.47
C SER A 12 5.40 -1.75 -13.43
N ASP A 13 6.55 -1.13 -13.18
CA ASP A 13 7.47 -1.55 -12.10
C ASP A 13 6.84 -1.33 -10.74
N THR A 14 6.18 -0.20 -10.54
CA THR A 14 5.49 0.10 -9.28
C THR A 14 4.37 -0.91 -9.02
N VAL A 15 3.58 -1.22 -10.04
CA VAL A 15 2.55 -2.26 -9.95
C VAL A 15 3.18 -3.61 -9.60
N PHE A 16 4.27 -3.98 -10.27
CA PHE A 16 4.95 -5.26 -10.03
C PHE A 16 5.46 -5.36 -8.58
N ILE A 17 6.08 -4.31 -8.07
CA ILE A 17 6.57 -4.27 -6.68
C ILE A 17 5.38 -4.45 -5.72
N GLY A 18 4.29 -3.73 -5.94
CA GLY A 18 3.06 -3.87 -5.15
C GLY A 18 2.49 -5.28 -5.22
N GLU A 19 2.50 -5.89 -6.40
CA GLU A 19 2.03 -7.26 -6.61
C GLU A 19 2.82 -8.27 -5.78
N CYS A 20 4.14 -8.18 -5.83
CA CYS A 20 5.00 -9.07 -5.05
C CYS A 20 4.79 -8.89 -3.53
N ILE A 21 4.61 -7.66 -3.10
CA ILE A 21 4.31 -7.37 -1.69
C ILE A 21 2.93 -7.93 -1.33
N GLY A 22 1.94 -7.76 -2.18
CA GLY A 22 0.60 -8.29 -1.99
C GLY A 22 0.57 -9.80 -1.87
N ARG A 23 1.36 -10.51 -2.68
CA ARG A 23 1.46 -11.98 -2.61
C ARG A 23 1.99 -12.48 -1.28
N GLY A 24 2.88 -11.74 -0.64
CA GLY A 24 3.42 -12.07 0.67
C GLY A 24 2.60 -11.53 1.83
N SER A 25 1.48 -10.88 1.56
CA SER A 25 0.64 -10.25 2.58
C SER A 25 -0.40 -11.20 3.12
N THR A 26 -0.83 -10.95 4.35
CA THR A 26 -1.90 -11.71 5.02
C THR A 26 -2.96 -10.75 5.54
N ALA A 27 -4.15 -11.28 5.83
CA ALA A 27 -5.21 -10.48 6.44
C ALA A 27 -4.71 -9.85 7.74
N GLY A 28 -5.06 -8.59 7.96
CA GLY A 28 -4.59 -7.82 9.10
C GLY A 28 -3.35 -6.96 8.83
N ASP A 29 -2.69 -7.16 7.69
CA ASP A 29 -1.58 -6.30 7.31
C ASP A 29 -2.10 -4.91 6.95
N VAL A 30 -1.41 -3.88 7.46
CA VAL A 30 -1.74 -2.48 7.20
C VAL A 30 -0.53 -1.80 6.58
N PHE A 31 -0.72 -1.22 5.40
CA PHE A 31 0.30 -0.46 4.68
C PHE A 31 -0.06 1.02 4.72
N LEU A 32 0.79 1.82 5.32
CA LEU A 32 0.65 3.26 5.40
C LEU A 32 1.47 3.90 4.29
N LEU A 33 0.79 4.49 3.31
CA LEU A 33 1.43 5.01 2.10
C LEU A 33 1.69 6.49 2.23
N ARG A 34 2.91 6.91 1.95
CA ARG A 34 3.35 8.30 1.92
C ARG A 34 3.94 8.62 0.56
N GLY A 35 3.67 9.81 0.08
CA GLY A 35 4.22 10.32 -1.17
C GLY A 35 3.39 11.49 -1.65
N GLU A 36 4.01 12.37 -2.40
CA GLU A 36 3.32 13.52 -3.00
C GLU A 36 2.30 13.05 -4.03
N LEU A 37 1.38 13.93 -4.41
CA LEU A 37 0.46 13.69 -5.52
C LEU A 37 1.28 13.33 -6.77
N GLY A 38 0.87 12.27 -7.46
CA GLY A 38 1.56 11.79 -8.63
C GLY A 38 2.79 10.93 -8.36
N ALA A 39 3.11 10.63 -7.10
CA ALA A 39 4.26 9.77 -6.78
C ALA A 39 4.06 8.30 -7.16
N GLY A 40 2.81 7.86 -7.31
CA GLY A 40 2.52 6.48 -7.70
C GLY A 40 1.88 5.63 -6.62
N LYS A 41 1.31 6.24 -5.58
CA LYS A 41 0.63 5.52 -4.50
C LYS A 41 -0.50 4.64 -5.02
N THR A 42 -1.32 5.16 -5.92
CA THR A 42 -2.41 4.40 -6.52
C THR A 42 -1.90 3.23 -7.37
N GLN A 43 -0.80 3.41 -8.09
CA GLN A 43 -0.18 2.33 -8.85
C GLN A 43 0.32 1.22 -7.92
N PHE A 44 0.88 1.59 -6.79
CA PHE A 44 1.30 0.63 -5.78
C PHE A 44 0.10 -0.16 -5.23
N VAL A 45 -1.02 0.51 -4.94
CA VAL A 45 -2.24 -0.15 -4.46
C VAL A 45 -2.83 -1.07 -5.53
N LYS A 46 -2.79 -0.68 -6.79
CA LYS A 46 -3.17 -1.58 -7.90
C LYS A 46 -2.33 -2.87 -7.86
N GLY A 47 -1.04 -2.73 -7.61
CA GLY A 47 -0.15 -3.87 -7.45
C GLY A 47 -0.57 -4.76 -6.28
N LEU A 48 -0.81 -4.17 -5.10
CA LEU A 48 -1.31 -4.92 -3.94
C LEU A 48 -2.56 -5.71 -4.31
N ALA A 49 -3.52 -5.07 -4.97
CA ALA A 49 -4.77 -5.70 -5.39
C ALA A 49 -4.49 -6.91 -6.32
N LYS A 50 -3.59 -6.74 -7.28
CA LYS A 50 -3.20 -7.82 -8.18
C LYS A 50 -2.60 -8.99 -7.41
N GLY A 51 -1.71 -8.71 -6.45
CA GLY A 51 -1.08 -9.73 -5.61
C GLY A 51 -2.06 -10.44 -4.68
N LEU A 52 -3.17 -9.81 -4.34
CA LEU A 52 -4.24 -10.37 -3.50
C LEU A 52 -5.32 -11.07 -4.33
N ASP A 53 -5.10 -11.25 -5.64
CA ASP A 53 -6.03 -11.89 -6.58
C ASP A 53 -7.37 -11.16 -6.72
N VAL A 54 -7.33 -9.84 -6.67
CA VAL A 54 -8.50 -9.01 -7.02
C VAL A 54 -8.64 -9.01 -8.55
N SER A 55 -9.77 -9.49 -9.07
CA SER A 55 -9.96 -9.63 -10.51
C SER A 55 -9.94 -8.29 -11.26
N ASP A 56 -10.49 -7.24 -10.66
CA ASP A 56 -10.56 -5.91 -11.25
C ASP A 56 -9.45 -4.97 -10.78
N TRP A 57 -8.27 -5.50 -10.48
CA TRP A 57 -7.15 -4.71 -9.94
C TRP A 57 -6.80 -3.50 -10.81
N GLU A 58 -6.98 -3.60 -12.12
CA GLU A 58 -6.68 -2.51 -13.06
C GLU A 58 -7.59 -1.29 -12.85
N HIS A 59 -8.77 -1.52 -12.29
CA HIS A 59 -9.78 -0.48 -12.03
C HIS A 59 -9.73 0.10 -10.62
N VAL A 60 -8.74 -0.30 -9.82
CA VAL A 60 -8.54 0.28 -8.50
C VAL A 60 -8.17 1.75 -8.65
N VAL A 61 -8.90 2.60 -7.96
CA VAL A 61 -8.71 4.07 -7.97
C VAL A 61 -8.75 4.58 -6.54
N SER A 62 -8.10 5.73 -6.32
CA SER A 62 -8.15 6.38 -5.00
C SER A 62 -9.59 6.72 -4.63
N PRO A 63 -10.05 6.35 -3.41
CA PRO A 63 -11.43 6.60 -2.98
C PRO A 63 -11.61 8.05 -2.52
N SER A 64 -11.44 9.01 -3.44
CA SER A 64 -11.44 10.44 -3.13
C SER A 64 -12.73 10.95 -2.52
N PHE A 65 -13.88 10.37 -2.88
CA PHE A 65 -15.18 10.80 -2.38
C PHE A 65 -15.75 9.88 -1.31
N THR A 66 -15.48 8.59 -1.41
CA THR A 66 -16.02 7.58 -0.50
C THR A 66 -15.15 7.36 0.73
N LEU A 67 -13.88 7.82 0.71
CA LEU A 67 -12.85 7.66 1.71
C LEU A 67 -12.35 6.21 1.85
N LEU A 68 -13.17 5.23 1.54
CA LEU A 68 -12.84 3.82 1.69
C LEU A 68 -13.55 3.02 0.61
N ASN A 69 -12.77 2.21 -0.12
CA ASN A 69 -13.27 1.22 -1.07
C ASN A 69 -12.79 -0.16 -0.66
N THR A 70 -13.63 -1.17 -0.87
CA THR A 70 -13.24 -2.57 -0.62
C THR A 70 -13.27 -3.35 -1.92
N TYR A 71 -12.35 -4.31 -2.03
CA TYR A 71 -12.23 -5.17 -3.21
C TYR A 71 -12.13 -6.62 -2.74
N ASP A 72 -12.85 -7.50 -3.41
CA ASP A 72 -12.80 -8.92 -3.11
C ASP A 72 -11.67 -9.60 -3.88
N GLY A 73 -10.90 -10.42 -3.20
CA GLY A 73 -9.83 -11.21 -3.75
C GLY A 73 -9.68 -12.48 -2.93
N LYS A 74 -8.58 -13.20 -3.14
CA LYS A 74 -8.25 -14.35 -2.28
C LYS A 74 -8.13 -13.88 -0.82
N ILE A 75 -7.53 -12.70 -0.63
CA ILE A 75 -7.60 -11.90 0.58
C ILE A 75 -8.18 -10.56 0.16
N GLY A 76 -9.10 -10.02 0.93
CA GLY A 76 -9.72 -8.74 0.60
C GLY A 76 -8.74 -7.58 0.69
N LEU A 77 -9.05 -6.49 0.00
CA LEU A 77 -8.32 -5.23 0.08
C LEU A 77 -9.26 -4.13 0.54
N CYS A 78 -8.87 -3.41 1.57
CA CYS A 78 -9.53 -2.20 2.03
C CYS A 78 -8.62 -1.01 1.69
N HIS A 79 -9.02 -0.19 0.74
CA HIS A 79 -8.26 0.97 0.28
C HIS A 79 -8.86 2.25 0.89
N VAL A 80 -8.07 2.99 1.63
CA VAL A 80 -8.48 4.20 2.34
C VAL A 80 -7.66 5.37 1.82
N ASP A 81 -8.31 6.53 1.64
CA ASP A 81 -7.64 7.77 1.26
C ASP A 81 -8.07 8.89 2.21
N LEU A 82 -7.11 9.41 2.96
CA LEU A 82 -7.34 10.44 3.96
C LEU A 82 -7.07 11.86 3.44
N TYR A 83 -6.82 12.03 2.14
CA TYR A 83 -6.42 13.32 1.57
C TYR A 83 -7.39 14.46 1.92
N ARG A 84 -8.69 14.19 1.87
CA ARG A 84 -9.74 15.19 2.11
C ARG A 84 -10.20 15.29 3.56
N LEU A 85 -9.67 14.42 4.45
CA LEU A 85 -10.03 14.45 5.86
C LEU A 85 -9.09 15.35 6.62
N GLU A 86 -9.64 16.28 7.40
CA GLU A 86 -8.92 17.08 8.35
C GLU A 86 -9.35 16.68 9.75
N GLY A 87 -8.39 16.40 10.64
CA GLY A 87 -8.66 16.02 12.01
C GLY A 87 -9.43 14.72 12.16
N ALA A 88 -9.29 13.82 11.19
CA ALA A 88 -10.06 12.58 11.17
C ALA A 88 -9.63 11.64 12.29
N ASP A 89 -10.63 11.10 12.97
CA ASP A 89 -10.45 9.93 13.80
C ASP A 89 -10.69 8.71 12.91
N VAL A 90 -9.63 7.99 12.56
CA VAL A 90 -9.71 6.79 11.72
C VAL A 90 -10.56 5.69 12.33
N THR A 91 -10.80 5.71 13.65
CA THR A 91 -11.68 4.75 14.30
C THR A 91 -13.11 4.90 13.80
N GLU A 92 -13.52 6.10 13.39
CA GLU A 92 -14.85 6.36 12.84
C GLU A 92 -15.05 5.73 11.46
N LEU A 93 -13.97 5.42 10.74
CA LEU A 93 -14.05 4.78 9.42
C LEU A 93 -14.30 3.28 9.50
N GLY A 94 -14.20 2.68 10.69
CA GLY A 94 -14.43 1.26 10.89
C GLY A 94 -13.34 0.36 10.27
N ILE A 95 -12.12 0.88 10.09
CA ILE A 95 -11.02 0.13 9.49
C ILE A 95 -10.73 -1.17 10.23
N GLU A 96 -10.86 -1.16 11.56
CA GLU A 96 -10.60 -2.33 12.40
C GLU A 96 -11.47 -3.53 12.02
N GLU A 97 -12.67 -3.30 11.51
CA GLU A 97 -13.59 -4.37 11.10
C GLU A 97 -13.04 -5.17 9.91
N TYR A 98 -12.17 -4.58 9.10
CA TYR A 98 -11.60 -5.23 7.91
C TYR A 98 -10.35 -6.05 8.21
N LEU A 99 -9.74 -5.87 9.39
CA LEU A 99 -8.45 -6.51 9.71
C LEU A 99 -8.50 -8.03 9.78
N ASP A 100 -9.67 -8.61 10.03
CA ASP A 100 -9.82 -10.08 10.10
C ASP A 100 -9.83 -10.73 8.71
N THR A 101 -10.18 -9.98 7.66
CA THR A 101 -10.42 -10.54 6.33
C THR A 101 -9.66 -9.85 5.21
N ALA A 102 -9.03 -8.71 5.48
CA ALA A 102 -8.46 -7.88 4.43
C ALA A 102 -7.09 -7.34 4.79
N VAL A 103 -6.34 -7.00 3.74
CA VAL A 103 -5.18 -6.12 3.81
C VAL A 103 -5.70 -4.69 3.70
N VAL A 104 -5.18 -3.79 4.50
CA VAL A 104 -5.57 -2.38 4.50
C VAL A 104 -4.44 -1.53 3.93
N ALA A 105 -4.74 -0.72 2.92
CA ALA A 105 -3.81 0.24 2.33
C ALA A 105 -4.35 1.65 2.54
N VAL A 106 -3.58 2.52 3.17
CA VAL A 106 -4.01 3.86 3.53
C VAL A 106 -3.12 4.89 2.85
N GLU A 107 -3.70 5.71 1.96
CA GLU A 107 -3.03 6.87 1.37
C GLU A 107 -3.20 8.08 2.29
N TRP A 108 -2.18 8.94 2.35
CA TRP A 108 -2.14 10.12 3.23
C TRP A 108 -2.23 9.73 4.72
N ALA A 109 -1.56 8.64 5.07
CA ALA A 109 -1.60 8.07 6.41
C ALA A 109 -1.05 9.01 7.49
N GLU A 110 -0.17 9.96 7.13
CA GLU A 110 0.38 10.96 8.03
C GLU A 110 -0.68 11.88 8.64
N LYS A 111 -1.89 11.87 8.13
CA LYS A 111 -3.00 12.67 8.67
C LYS A 111 -3.65 12.06 9.91
N SER A 112 -3.20 10.89 10.35
CA SER A 112 -3.77 10.21 11.52
C SER A 112 -2.70 9.45 12.31
N LEU A 113 -3.09 8.99 13.49
CA LEU A 113 -2.26 8.11 14.32
C LEU A 113 -2.61 6.65 14.02
N TRP A 114 -1.59 5.79 14.04
CA TRP A 114 -1.73 4.38 13.64
C TRP A 114 -1.13 3.44 14.68
N TRP A 115 -1.53 2.18 14.58
CA TRP A 115 -1.03 1.09 15.42
C TRP A 115 0.47 0.84 15.16
N ASP A 116 1.16 0.28 16.15
CA ASP A 116 2.60 0.07 16.09
C ASP A 116 3.06 -0.97 15.05
N ASN A 117 2.23 -1.93 14.72
CA ASN A 117 2.59 -3.04 13.85
C ASN A 117 2.25 -2.79 12.37
N THR A 118 2.18 -1.55 11.97
CA THR A 118 1.90 -1.20 10.58
C THR A 118 3.19 -1.15 9.76
N MET A 119 3.08 -1.48 8.48
CA MET A 119 4.15 -1.30 7.52
C MET A 119 4.03 0.08 6.90
N LYS A 120 5.16 0.70 6.62
CA LYS A 120 5.21 2.04 6.02
C LYS A 120 5.80 1.93 4.63
N VAL A 121 5.15 2.56 3.66
CA VAL A 121 5.62 2.63 2.28
C VAL A 121 5.78 4.10 1.91
N SER A 122 7.01 4.49 1.59
CA SER A 122 7.30 5.85 1.14
C SER A 122 7.70 5.81 -0.33
N ILE A 123 7.07 6.64 -1.14
CA ILE A 123 7.35 6.73 -2.57
C ILE A 123 7.81 8.14 -2.87
N THR A 124 9.03 8.27 -3.37
CA THR A 124 9.61 9.55 -3.78
C THR A 124 10.01 9.50 -5.24
N VAL A 125 9.94 10.64 -5.91
CA VAL A 125 10.32 10.77 -7.32
C VAL A 125 11.63 11.56 -7.39
N ASN A 126 12.63 11.02 -8.09
CA ASN A 126 13.90 11.71 -8.28
C ASN A 126 13.89 12.60 -9.54
N GLU A 127 15.02 13.25 -9.83
CA GLU A 127 15.15 14.14 -10.99
C GLU A 127 15.04 13.42 -12.33
N GLN A 128 15.33 12.12 -12.38
CA GLN A 128 15.20 11.28 -13.57
C GLN A 128 13.81 10.64 -13.71
N GLU A 129 12.85 11.08 -12.92
CA GLU A 129 11.49 10.55 -12.88
C GLU A 129 11.40 9.07 -12.44
N GLU A 130 12.45 8.56 -11.83
CA GLU A 130 12.41 7.25 -11.18
C GLU A 130 11.76 7.37 -9.82
N ARG A 131 11.05 6.34 -9.39
CA ARG A 131 10.47 6.26 -8.04
C ARG A 131 11.35 5.41 -7.17
N ARG A 132 11.65 5.94 -6.00
CA ARG A 132 12.27 5.19 -4.92
C ARG A 132 11.17 4.78 -3.96
N ILE A 133 10.99 3.49 -3.80
CA ILE A 133 9.95 2.91 -2.93
C ILE A 133 10.66 2.29 -1.73
N VAL A 134 10.32 2.76 -0.54
CA VAL A 134 10.91 2.26 0.70
C VAL A 134 9.81 1.61 1.53
N LEU A 135 10.00 0.33 1.81
CA LEU A 135 9.11 -0.44 2.68
C LEU A 135 9.79 -0.63 4.04
N GLU A 136 9.14 -0.17 5.10
CA GLU A 136 9.59 -0.39 6.47
C GLU A 136 8.72 -1.47 7.12
N VAL A 137 9.34 -2.53 7.59
CA VAL A 137 8.68 -3.69 8.18
C VAL A 137 9.19 -3.87 9.61
N VAL A 138 8.28 -3.95 10.57
CA VAL A 138 8.65 -4.12 11.98
C VAL A 138 9.20 -5.53 12.23
N ASP A 139 8.57 -6.55 11.66
CA ASP A 139 8.94 -7.95 11.83
C ASP A 139 10.01 -8.36 10.81
N ALA A 140 11.22 -8.66 11.30
CA ALA A 140 12.33 -9.07 10.45
C ALA A 140 12.06 -10.38 9.70
N GLY A 141 11.26 -11.28 10.28
CA GLY A 141 10.87 -12.54 9.62
C GLY A 141 9.98 -12.28 8.40
N ARG A 142 9.08 -11.33 8.49
CA ARG A 142 8.22 -10.92 7.39
C ARG A 142 9.01 -10.21 6.29
N ALA A 143 10.01 -9.42 6.67
CA ALA A 143 10.84 -8.68 5.72
C ALA A 143 11.56 -9.59 4.73
N LYS A 144 11.95 -10.80 5.15
CA LYS A 144 12.63 -11.77 4.28
C LYS A 144 11.82 -12.13 3.04
N VAL A 145 10.49 -12.16 3.17
CA VAL A 145 9.58 -12.49 2.06
C VAL A 145 9.73 -11.48 0.91
N TRP A 146 10.04 -10.23 1.22
CA TRP A 146 10.05 -9.14 0.24
C TRP A 146 11.45 -8.68 -0.19
N ARG A 147 12.52 -9.14 0.49
CA ARG A 147 13.88 -8.68 0.18
C ARG A 147 14.37 -9.06 -1.22
N ASP A 148 13.88 -10.17 -1.73
CA ASP A 148 14.37 -10.72 -3.00
C ASP A 148 13.58 -10.25 -4.21
N ILE A 149 12.64 -9.33 -4.02
CA ILE A 149 11.87 -8.75 -5.12
C ILE A 149 12.80 -7.96 -6.03
N ARG A 150 12.78 -8.26 -7.33
CA ARG A 150 13.53 -7.55 -8.35
C ARG A 150 12.65 -7.25 -9.54
N CYS A 151 12.73 -6.03 -10.02
CA CYS A 151 12.10 -5.65 -11.28
C CYS A 151 13.06 -6.01 -12.42
N GLU A 152 12.54 -6.71 -13.44
CA GLU A 152 13.31 -6.96 -14.65
C GLU A 152 13.41 -5.67 -15.46
N SER A 153 14.61 -5.34 -15.84
CA SER A 153 14.90 -4.15 -16.65
C SER A 153 14.67 -4.40 -18.13
#